data_84d2875c8284ccdc5fb7af667dcee757
#
_entry.id   84d2875c8284ccdc5fb7af667dcee757
#
_cell.length_a   1.000
_cell.length_b   1.000
_cell.length_c   1.000
_cell.angle_alpha   90.00
_cell.angle_beta   90.00
_cell.angle_gamma   90.00
#
_symmetry.space_group_name_H-M   'P 1'
#
loop_
_entity.id
_entity.type
_entity.pdbx_description
1 polymer ?
#
loop_
_entity_poly.entity_id
_entity_poly.type
_entity_poly.pdbx_seq_one_letter_code
_entity_poly.pdbx_strand_id
1 'polypeptide(L)'
;GELKHDVFGDEKLPTRKLKTYGRQFTLTRQAFINDDIDLVTRIPAKYAASARKTQNKQCYQILVNNPAIYDGTALFSSAHSNLLAKGTGITKEAVQGMILALQNQTDQFGEATIIRPAIIIVPSGYMFDMYTLFYSQTISTSGNTQAVNPLYRYKDSITVVEDPTINALCGGFGNVMPWWLLGAKDDTDFIEVDYLNGQEIPTIRRMETPGTLGFVWDI
;
A
#
# COMPACT_ATOMS: atom_id res chain seq x y z
N GLY A 1 30.60 12.05 -33.08
CA GLY A 1 29.56 12.37 -32.10
C GLY A 1 30.22 12.87 -30.83
N GLU A 2 29.89 14.08 -30.38
CA GLU A 2 30.35 14.60 -29.09
C GLU A 2 29.54 13.88 -27.99
N LEU A 3 30.26 13.33 -27.03
CA LEU A 3 29.66 12.86 -25.76
C LEU A 3 29.23 14.10 -24.99
N LYS A 4 27.92 14.33 -24.90
CA LYS A 4 27.39 15.35 -24.00
C LYS A 4 27.57 14.87 -22.55
N HIS A 5 28.18 15.71 -21.73
CA HIS A 5 28.25 15.50 -20.29
C HIS A 5 26.88 15.78 -19.70
N ASP A 6 26.22 14.74 -19.22
CA ASP A 6 25.02 14.90 -18.40
C ASP A 6 25.46 15.29 -16.99
N VAL A 7 25.11 16.50 -16.60
CA VAL A 7 25.28 16.95 -15.21
C VAL A 7 24.02 16.51 -14.46
N PHE A 8 24.18 15.55 -13.56
CA PHE A 8 23.13 15.28 -12.56
C PHE A 8 22.87 16.61 -11.84
N GLY A 9 21.67 17.17 -12.04
CA GLY A 9 21.24 18.37 -11.35
C GLY A 9 21.25 18.15 -9.84
N ASP A 10 21.11 19.25 -9.09
CA ASP A 10 20.97 19.24 -7.61
C ASP A 10 19.66 18.52 -7.24
N GLU A 11 19.64 17.19 -7.36
CA GLU A 11 18.49 16.38 -7.02
C GLU A 11 18.29 16.45 -5.49
N LYS A 12 17.15 16.93 -5.08
CA LYS A 12 16.70 16.81 -3.69
C LYS A 12 16.51 15.33 -3.39
N LEU A 13 17.52 14.70 -2.84
CA LEU A 13 17.45 13.31 -2.44
C LEU A 13 16.40 13.13 -1.35
N PRO A 14 15.56 12.09 -1.42
CA PRO A 14 14.57 11.81 -0.41
C PRO A 14 15.27 11.56 0.94
N THR A 15 14.85 12.31 1.97
CA THR A 15 15.36 12.07 3.33
C THR A 15 14.58 10.93 3.97
N ARG A 16 15.30 9.93 4.49
CA ARG A 16 14.71 8.80 5.21
C ARG A 16 14.81 9.02 6.71
N LYS A 17 13.71 8.80 7.43
CA LYS A 17 13.67 8.94 8.88
C LYS A 17 13.03 7.70 9.50
N LEU A 18 13.79 6.98 10.31
CA LEU A 18 13.29 5.85 11.08
C LEU A 18 12.40 6.32 12.22
N LYS A 19 11.28 5.63 12.43
CA LYS A 19 10.38 5.83 13.56
C LYS A 19 10.31 4.54 14.37
N THR A 20 10.40 4.66 15.68
CA THR A 20 10.23 3.53 16.59
C THR A 20 8.78 3.45 17.04
N TYR A 21 8.20 2.26 16.93
CA TYR A 21 6.87 1.93 17.40
C TYR A 21 6.98 0.84 18.45
N GLY A 22 6.28 1.00 19.55
CA GLY A 22 6.28 0.01 20.60
C GLY A 22 5.00 0.05 21.42
N ARG A 23 4.69 -1.05 22.08
CA ARG A 23 3.63 -1.15 23.07
C ARG A 23 4.15 -1.90 24.28
N GLN A 24 3.65 -1.48 25.42
CA GLN A 24 3.97 -2.08 26.71
C GLN A 24 2.69 -2.64 27.33
N PHE A 25 2.77 -3.81 27.92
CA PHE A 25 1.70 -4.33 28.78
C PHE A 25 2.26 -4.89 30.07
N THR A 26 1.50 -4.74 31.13
CA THR A 26 1.85 -5.19 32.47
C THR A 26 0.91 -6.29 32.88
N LEU A 27 1.46 -7.40 33.39
CA LEU A 27 0.69 -8.49 34.00
C LEU A 27 1.03 -8.57 35.49
N THR A 28 0.03 -8.54 36.35
CA THR A 28 0.26 -8.71 37.78
C THR A 28 0.68 -10.16 38.07
N ARG A 29 1.44 -10.36 39.12
CA ARG A 29 1.88 -11.71 39.57
C ARG A 29 0.69 -12.64 39.81
N GLN A 30 -0.38 -12.10 40.35
CA GLN A 30 -1.60 -12.87 40.62
C GLN A 30 -2.32 -13.31 39.36
N ALA A 31 -2.40 -12.43 38.34
CA ALA A 31 -2.93 -12.79 37.02
C ALA A 31 -2.09 -13.83 36.31
N PHE A 32 -0.78 -13.80 36.51
CA PHE A 32 0.14 -14.81 35.95
C PHE A 32 -0.01 -16.18 36.65
N ILE A 33 -0.22 -16.22 37.96
CA ILE A 33 -0.41 -17.48 38.73
C ILE A 33 -1.79 -18.10 38.44
N ASN A 34 -2.80 -17.28 38.21
CA ASN A 34 -4.20 -17.70 37.95
C ASN A 34 -4.52 -17.74 36.46
N ASP A 35 -3.53 -17.94 35.59
CA ASP A 35 -3.74 -17.94 34.13
C ASP A 35 -4.37 -19.24 33.64
N ASP A 36 -5.67 -19.41 33.93
CA ASP A 36 -6.47 -20.57 33.51
C ASP A 36 -6.74 -20.63 32.00
N ILE A 37 -6.51 -19.52 31.27
CA ILE A 37 -6.82 -19.41 29.83
C ILE A 37 -5.57 -19.31 28.94
N ASP A 38 -4.41 -19.62 29.48
CA ASP A 38 -3.14 -19.60 28.75
C ASP A 38 -2.88 -18.25 28.02
N LEU A 39 -3.26 -17.17 28.68
CA LEU A 39 -3.19 -15.82 28.13
C LEU A 39 -1.74 -15.40 27.89
N VAL A 40 -0.86 -15.81 28.78
CA VAL A 40 0.58 -15.44 28.76
C VAL A 40 1.26 -15.94 27.49
N THR A 41 0.95 -17.14 27.03
CA THR A 41 1.52 -17.71 25.82
C THR A 41 0.89 -17.15 24.53
N ARG A 42 -0.37 -16.69 24.59
CA ARG A 42 -1.08 -16.11 23.45
C ARG A 42 -0.75 -14.64 23.19
N ILE A 43 -0.36 -13.90 24.21
CA ILE A 43 -0.07 -12.46 24.10
C ILE A 43 1.05 -12.18 23.08
N PRO A 44 2.20 -12.85 23.06
CA PRO A 44 3.27 -12.59 22.10
C PRO A 44 2.81 -12.74 20.65
N ALA A 45 2.01 -13.77 20.34
CA ALA A 45 1.46 -14.00 19.01
C ALA A 45 0.50 -12.87 18.58
N LYS A 46 -0.36 -12.40 19.49
CA LYS A 46 -1.26 -11.25 19.22
C LYS A 46 -0.47 -9.97 18.98
N TYR A 47 0.62 -9.74 19.71
CA TYR A 47 1.45 -8.57 19.52
C TYR A 47 2.21 -8.61 18.19
N ALA A 48 2.76 -9.76 17.80
CA ALA A 48 3.40 -9.95 16.51
C ALA A 48 2.42 -9.66 15.34
N ALA A 49 1.19 -10.16 15.44
CA ALA A 49 0.14 -9.85 14.47
C ALA A 49 -0.22 -8.35 14.45
N SER A 50 -0.26 -7.70 15.64
CA SER A 50 -0.52 -6.26 15.75
C SER A 50 0.61 -5.42 15.15
N ALA A 51 1.86 -5.83 15.29
CA ALA A 51 3.01 -5.15 14.69
C ALA A 51 2.94 -5.19 13.16
N ARG A 52 2.68 -6.36 12.56
CA ARG A 52 2.47 -6.49 11.11
C ARG A 52 1.31 -5.64 10.61
N LYS A 53 0.21 -5.62 11.35
CA LYS A 53 -0.95 -4.76 11.04
C LYS A 53 -0.57 -3.28 11.07
N THR A 54 0.29 -2.86 11.99
CA THR A 54 0.77 -1.48 12.09
C THR A 54 1.64 -1.10 10.89
N GLN A 55 2.56 -1.98 10.48
CA GLN A 55 3.38 -1.78 9.28
C GLN A 55 2.50 -1.63 8.02
N ASN A 56 1.57 -2.57 7.82
CA ASN A 56 0.63 -2.53 6.71
C ASN A 56 -0.19 -1.23 6.69
N LYS A 57 -0.72 -0.84 7.85
CA LYS A 57 -1.48 0.42 8.00
C LYS A 57 -0.66 1.65 7.60
N GLN A 58 0.63 1.69 7.90
CA GLN A 58 1.48 2.83 7.56
C GLN A 58 1.69 2.96 6.05
N CYS A 59 1.89 1.85 5.33
CA CYS A 59 1.96 1.85 3.87
C CYS A 59 0.65 2.40 3.26
N TYR A 60 -0.50 1.90 3.71
CA TYR A 60 -1.78 2.41 3.23
C TYR A 60 -2.06 3.85 3.63
N GLN A 61 -1.55 4.32 4.78
CA GLN A 61 -1.67 5.73 5.17
C GLN A 61 -0.94 6.66 4.19
N ILE A 62 0.19 6.26 3.62
CA ILE A 62 0.87 7.04 2.59
C ILE A 62 -0.02 7.15 1.35
N LEU A 63 -0.59 6.04 0.90
CA LEU A 63 -1.48 6.01 -0.26
C LEU A 63 -2.74 6.88 -0.06
N VAL A 64 -3.40 6.74 1.09
CA VAL A 64 -4.66 7.43 1.38
C VAL A 64 -4.44 8.92 1.68
N ASN A 65 -3.39 9.26 2.44
CA ASN A 65 -3.12 10.64 2.84
C ASN A 65 -2.48 11.48 1.74
N ASN A 66 -1.94 10.83 0.70
CA ASN A 66 -1.32 11.51 -0.44
C ASN A 66 -0.34 12.63 -0.02
N PRO A 67 0.72 12.32 0.77
CA PRO A 67 1.63 13.32 1.28
C PRO A 67 2.44 13.99 0.17
N ALA A 68 2.96 15.18 0.44
CA ALA A 68 3.96 15.79 -0.43
C ALA A 68 5.27 14.96 -0.40
N ILE A 69 5.86 14.78 -1.57
CA ILE A 69 7.12 14.05 -1.74
C ILE A 69 8.32 15.02 -1.82
N TYR A 70 9.49 14.53 -2.21
CA TYR A 70 10.76 15.30 -2.20
C TYR A 70 10.74 16.57 -3.06
N ASP A 71 9.93 16.64 -4.09
CA ASP A 71 9.75 17.80 -4.96
C ASP A 71 8.79 18.87 -4.38
N GLY A 72 8.14 18.55 -3.25
CA GLY A 72 7.15 19.43 -2.59
C GLY A 72 5.73 19.27 -3.15
N THR A 73 5.52 18.43 -4.15
CA THR A 73 4.21 18.14 -4.74
C THR A 73 3.61 16.88 -4.11
N ALA A 74 2.28 16.79 -4.07
CA ALA A 74 1.61 15.58 -3.57
C ALA A 74 1.96 14.35 -4.42
N LEU A 75 2.14 13.19 -3.79
CA LEU A 75 2.49 11.92 -4.44
C LEU A 75 1.60 11.63 -5.66
N PHE A 76 0.28 11.76 -5.50
CA PHE A 76 -0.67 11.68 -6.60
C PHE A 76 -1.13 13.09 -6.95
N SER A 77 -0.77 13.54 -8.13
CA SER A 77 -1.08 14.89 -8.60
C SER A 77 -1.15 14.94 -10.12
N SER A 78 -1.77 15.99 -10.65
CA SER A 78 -1.76 16.27 -12.09
C SER A 78 -0.35 16.58 -12.61
N ALA A 79 0.53 17.14 -11.77
CA ALA A 79 1.92 17.42 -12.12
C ALA A 79 2.71 16.14 -12.40
N HIS A 80 2.42 15.06 -11.67
CA HIS A 80 3.01 13.75 -11.88
C HIS A 80 2.27 12.91 -12.92
N SER A 81 1.17 13.41 -13.52
CA SER A 81 0.35 12.69 -14.49
C SER A 81 -0.14 11.31 -14.00
N ASN A 82 -0.26 11.14 -12.67
CA ASN A 82 -0.59 9.88 -12.01
C ASN A 82 -1.91 9.93 -11.21
N LEU A 83 -2.72 10.98 -11.38
CA LEU A 83 -3.99 11.16 -10.70
C LEU A 83 -5.14 11.24 -11.71
N LEU A 84 -6.07 10.30 -11.63
CA LEU A 84 -7.35 10.42 -12.33
C LEU A 84 -8.34 11.26 -11.54
N ALA A 85 -9.32 11.84 -12.23
CA ALA A 85 -10.37 12.67 -11.62
C ALA A 85 -11.14 11.88 -10.54
N LYS A 86 -11.56 12.58 -9.49
CA LYS A 86 -12.40 12.01 -8.43
C LYS A 86 -13.73 11.49 -8.99
N GLY A 87 -14.22 10.38 -8.46
CA GLY A 87 -15.54 9.85 -8.78
C GLY A 87 -15.62 9.04 -10.07
N THR A 88 -14.49 8.66 -10.67
CA THR A 88 -14.47 7.79 -11.86
C THR A 88 -15.00 6.38 -11.57
N GLY A 89 -14.98 5.94 -10.31
CA GLY A 89 -15.42 4.61 -9.92
C GLY A 89 -14.58 3.49 -10.54
N ILE A 90 -15.09 2.26 -10.43
CA ILE A 90 -14.49 1.10 -11.10
C ILE A 90 -15.23 0.86 -12.41
N THR A 91 -14.74 1.50 -13.44
CA THR A 91 -15.26 1.39 -14.80
C THR A 91 -14.16 0.94 -15.75
N LYS A 92 -14.57 0.40 -16.90
CA LYS A 92 -13.61 0.02 -17.95
C LYS A 92 -12.73 1.20 -18.36
N GLU A 93 -13.34 2.35 -18.56
CA GLU A 93 -12.69 3.59 -18.97
C GLU A 93 -11.68 4.07 -17.91
N ALA A 94 -12.03 3.98 -16.63
CA ALA A 94 -11.13 4.34 -15.54
C ALA A 94 -9.89 3.43 -15.49
N VAL A 95 -10.09 2.11 -15.58
CA VAL A 95 -8.97 1.15 -15.59
C VAL A 95 -8.07 1.35 -16.81
N GLN A 96 -8.67 1.55 -18.00
CA GLN A 96 -7.91 1.86 -19.22
C GLN A 96 -7.13 3.16 -19.08
N GLY A 97 -7.76 4.21 -18.53
CA GLY A 97 -7.10 5.49 -18.27
C GLY A 97 -5.91 5.38 -17.33
N MET A 98 -6.01 4.57 -16.27
CA MET A 98 -4.90 4.33 -15.35
C MET A 98 -3.76 3.55 -15.99
N ILE A 99 -4.07 2.52 -16.79
CA ILE A 99 -3.06 1.78 -17.55
C ILE A 99 -2.32 2.72 -18.50
N LEU A 100 -3.04 3.56 -19.24
CA LEU A 100 -2.44 4.53 -20.14
C LEU A 100 -1.61 5.59 -19.40
N ALA A 101 -2.09 6.10 -18.28
CA ALA A 101 -1.36 7.06 -17.47
C ALA A 101 -0.04 6.47 -16.95
N LEU A 102 -0.04 5.18 -16.55
CA LEU A 102 1.15 4.48 -16.11
C LEU A 102 2.16 4.26 -17.26
N GLN A 103 1.66 3.87 -18.44
CA GLN A 103 2.50 3.60 -19.60
C GLN A 103 3.06 4.87 -20.29
N ASN A 104 2.40 6.02 -20.09
CA ASN A 104 2.82 7.31 -20.63
C ASN A 104 3.71 8.11 -19.67
N GLN A 105 4.20 7.49 -18.60
CA GLN A 105 5.17 8.15 -17.73
C GLN A 105 6.49 8.36 -18.48
N THR A 106 7.10 9.51 -18.21
CA THR A 106 8.40 9.89 -18.78
C THR A 106 9.39 10.17 -17.65
N ASP A 107 10.65 9.96 -17.95
CA ASP A 107 11.75 10.34 -17.06
C ASP A 107 11.98 11.87 -17.08
N GLN A 108 12.97 12.33 -16.30
CA GLN A 108 13.34 13.74 -16.22
C GLN A 108 13.83 14.34 -17.56
N PHE A 109 14.20 13.49 -18.53
CA PHE A 109 14.66 13.91 -19.86
C PHE A 109 13.53 13.90 -20.89
N GLY A 110 12.32 13.48 -20.50
CA GLY A 110 11.16 13.34 -21.37
C GLY A 110 11.13 12.05 -22.20
N GLU A 111 12.02 11.12 -21.89
CA GLU A 111 12.02 9.79 -22.51
C GLU A 111 10.98 8.88 -21.89
N ALA A 112 10.41 7.98 -22.68
CA ALA A 112 9.34 7.10 -22.23
C ALA A 112 9.89 6.07 -21.23
N THR A 113 9.29 6.01 -20.04
CA THR A 113 9.57 4.98 -19.03
C THR A 113 8.64 3.80 -19.26
N ILE A 114 9.19 2.61 -19.55
CA ILE A 114 8.40 1.41 -19.81
C ILE A 114 8.01 0.78 -18.48
N ILE A 115 6.81 1.10 -17.98
CA ILE A 115 6.27 0.56 -16.74
C ILE A 115 5.11 -0.38 -17.05
N ARG A 116 5.24 -1.64 -16.65
CA ARG A 116 4.18 -2.65 -16.81
C ARG A 116 3.18 -2.56 -15.65
N PRO A 117 1.87 -2.49 -15.92
CA PRO A 117 0.86 -2.57 -14.88
C PRO A 117 0.90 -3.98 -14.25
N ALA A 118 0.97 -4.07 -12.92
CA ALA A 118 1.13 -5.35 -12.23
C ALA A 118 0.12 -5.58 -11.10
N ILE A 119 -0.18 -4.56 -10.30
CA ILE A 119 -1.03 -4.73 -9.12
C ILE A 119 -2.09 -3.63 -9.07
N ILE A 120 -3.35 -4.03 -8.87
CA ILE A 120 -4.43 -3.11 -8.52
C ILE A 120 -4.78 -3.32 -7.05
N ILE A 121 -4.71 -2.27 -6.26
CA ILE A 121 -5.10 -2.27 -4.85
C ILE A 121 -6.49 -1.63 -4.73
N VAL A 122 -7.42 -2.36 -4.13
CA VAL A 122 -8.81 -1.93 -3.96
C VAL A 122 -9.27 -2.06 -2.50
N PRO A 123 -10.20 -1.19 -2.05
CA PRO A 123 -10.91 -1.38 -0.79
C PRO A 123 -11.86 -2.57 -0.88
N SER A 124 -12.25 -3.10 0.29
CA SER A 124 -13.22 -4.21 0.38
C SER A 124 -14.54 -3.83 -0.27
N GLY A 125 -15.04 -4.74 -1.08
CA GLY A 125 -16.26 -4.58 -1.87
C GLY A 125 -16.03 -4.22 -3.35
N TYR A 126 -14.90 -3.62 -3.69
CA TYR A 126 -14.58 -3.26 -5.09
C TYR A 126 -14.00 -4.42 -5.89
N MET A 127 -13.60 -5.48 -5.23
CA MET A 127 -13.03 -6.66 -5.88
C MET A 127 -14.00 -7.35 -6.84
N PHE A 128 -15.30 -7.38 -6.50
CA PHE A 128 -16.33 -7.97 -7.36
C PHE A 128 -16.44 -7.25 -8.70
N ASP A 129 -16.42 -5.91 -8.69
CA ASP A 129 -16.48 -5.11 -9.91
C ASP A 129 -15.19 -5.28 -10.74
N MET A 130 -14.02 -5.32 -10.07
CA MET A 130 -12.75 -5.58 -10.75
C MET A 130 -12.71 -6.95 -11.40
N TYR A 131 -13.17 -8.00 -10.71
CA TYR A 131 -13.26 -9.34 -11.31
C TYR A 131 -14.18 -9.36 -12.52
N THR A 132 -15.33 -8.71 -12.42
CA THR A 132 -16.25 -8.59 -13.55
C THR A 132 -15.57 -7.94 -14.76
N LEU A 133 -14.80 -6.86 -14.55
CA LEU A 133 -14.09 -6.16 -15.61
C LEU A 133 -12.98 -7.02 -16.24
N PHE A 134 -12.18 -7.72 -15.44
CA PHE A 134 -11.04 -8.47 -15.98
C PHE A 134 -11.39 -9.86 -16.52
N TYR A 135 -12.38 -10.54 -15.96
CA TYR A 135 -12.69 -11.91 -16.32
C TYR A 135 -13.88 -12.05 -17.29
N SER A 136 -14.64 -10.98 -17.56
CA SER A 136 -15.65 -11.00 -18.61
C SER A 136 -14.99 -10.96 -19.99
N GLN A 137 -15.29 -11.92 -20.84
CA GLN A 137 -14.79 -11.94 -22.22
C GLN A 137 -15.45 -10.87 -23.11
N THR A 138 -16.71 -10.58 -22.82
CA THR A 138 -17.50 -9.59 -23.55
C THR A 138 -18.08 -8.55 -22.61
N ILE A 139 -18.29 -7.36 -23.13
CA ILE A 139 -18.92 -6.24 -22.45
C ILE A 139 -20.02 -5.65 -23.32
N SER A 140 -21.02 -5.07 -22.68
CA SER A 140 -22.06 -4.30 -23.39
C SER A 140 -21.59 -2.87 -23.66
N THR A 141 -21.70 -2.43 -24.88
CA THR A 141 -21.48 -1.06 -25.33
C THR A 141 -22.73 -0.51 -26.00
N SER A 142 -22.81 0.79 -26.21
CA SER A 142 -23.98 1.44 -26.85
C SER A 142 -24.28 0.92 -28.24
N GLY A 143 -23.31 0.38 -28.96
CA GLY A 143 -23.45 -0.15 -30.31
C GLY A 143 -23.42 -1.66 -30.44
N ASN A 144 -23.00 -2.37 -29.37
CA ASN A 144 -22.88 -3.81 -29.41
C ASN A 144 -22.95 -4.39 -28.00
N THR A 145 -23.91 -5.28 -27.76
CA THR A 145 -24.10 -5.94 -26.44
C THR A 145 -23.09 -7.06 -26.14
N GLN A 146 -22.33 -7.49 -27.13
CA GLN A 146 -21.30 -8.53 -27.03
C GLN A 146 -19.95 -8.09 -27.59
N ALA A 147 -19.58 -6.82 -27.33
CA ALA A 147 -18.27 -6.31 -27.72
C ALA A 147 -17.14 -7.02 -26.98
N VAL A 148 -16.02 -7.24 -27.65
CA VAL A 148 -14.82 -7.82 -27.02
C VAL A 148 -14.34 -6.92 -25.88
N ASN A 149 -14.05 -7.51 -24.72
CA ASN A 149 -13.51 -6.80 -23.59
C ASN A 149 -11.98 -6.67 -23.71
N PRO A 150 -11.42 -5.48 -23.91
CA PRO A 150 -9.99 -5.28 -24.04
C PRO A 150 -9.23 -5.55 -22.71
N LEU A 151 -9.89 -5.42 -21.55
CA LEU A 151 -9.29 -5.67 -20.26
C LEU A 151 -9.09 -7.16 -19.96
N TYR A 152 -9.84 -8.04 -20.63
CA TYR A 152 -9.68 -9.50 -20.50
C TYR A 152 -8.24 -9.97 -20.79
N ARG A 153 -7.50 -9.24 -21.64
CA ARG A 153 -6.09 -9.47 -21.91
C ARG A 153 -5.21 -9.40 -20.67
N TYR A 154 -5.56 -8.57 -19.69
CA TYR A 154 -4.76 -8.30 -18.51
C TYR A 154 -5.08 -9.19 -17.31
N LYS A 155 -6.03 -10.12 -17.43
CA LYS A 155 -6.50 -10.99 -16.33
C LYS A 155 -5.40 -11.79 -15.64
N ASP A 156 -4.35 -12.18 -16.36
CA ASP A 156 -3.24 -13.00 -15.86
C ASP A 156 -1.98 -12.16 -15.58
N SER A 157 -1.95 -10.90 -16.01
CA SER A 157 -0.82 -9.98 -15.82
C SER A 157 -1.02 -8.97 -14.70
N ILE A 158 -2.26 -8.66 -14.36
CA ILE A 158 -2.60 -7.73 -13.28
C ILE A 158 -3.24 -8.49 -12.12
N THR A 159 -2.61 -8.41 -10.95
CA THR A 159 -3.14 -8.99 -9.72
C THR A 159 -3.99 -7.96 -8.97
N VAL A 160 -5.24 -8.32 -8.65
CA VAL A 160 -6.12 -7.48 -7.82
C VAL A 160 -5.95 -7.87 -6.36
N VAL A 161 -5.57 -6.91 -5.52
CA VAL A 161 -5.38 -7.07 -4.08
C VAL A 161 -6.43 -6.27 -3.33
N GLU A 162 -7.22 -6.93 -2.49
CA GLU A 162 -8.22 -6.32 -1.64
C GLU A 162 -7.69 -6.19 -0.22
N ASP A 163 -7.81 -4.98 0.39
CA ASP A 163 -7.43 -4.78 1.78
C ASP A 163 -8.44 -3.91 2.53
N PRO A 164 -9.08 -4.45 3.61
CA PRO A 164 -10.03 -3.71 4.43
C PRO A 164 -9.41 -2.55 5.22
N THR A 165 -8.09 -2.47 5.30
CA THR A 165 -7.39 -1.35 5.95
C THR A 165 -7.71 -0.03 5.27
N ILE A 166 -7.89 -0.04 3.94
CA ILE A 166 -8.30 1.13 3.16
C ILE A 166 -9.66 1.65 3.63
N ASN A 167 -10.64 0.72 3.77
CA ASN A 167 -11.97 1.06 4.27
C ASN A 167 -11.90 1.72 5.65
N ALA A 168 -11.10 1.16 6.56
CA ALA A 168 -10.94 1.70 7.91
C ALA A 168 -10.26 3.09 7.91
N LEU A 169 -9.33 3.35 7.00
CA LEU A 169 -8.67 4.65 6.87
C LEU A 169 -9.56 5.72 6.22
N CYS A 170 -10.48 5.32 5.35
CA CYS A 170 -11.39 6.22 4.63
C CYS A 170 -12.75 6.42 5.32
N GLY A 171 -12.91 5.97 6.55
CA GLY A 171 -14.14 6.18 7.34
C GLY A 171 -15.15 5.05 7.26
N GLY A 172 -14.80 3.91 6.72
CA GLY A 172 -15.60 2.69 6.73
C GLY A 172 -16.29 2.37 5.40
N PHE A 173 -16.95 1.23 5.36
CA PHE A 173 -17.67 0.75 4.19
C PHE A 173 -18.82 1.70 3.80
N GLY A 174 -19.02 1.89 2.49
CA GLY A 174 -20.08 2.74 1.94
C GLY A 174 -19.64 4.17 1.57
N ASN A 175 -18.45 4.60 1.96
CA ASN A 175 -17.86 5.85 1.50
C ASN A 175 -17.22 5.67 0.12
N VAL A 176 -17.06 6.79 -0.60
CA VAL A 176 -16.25 6.80 -1.83
C VAL A 176 -14.79 6.60 -1.45
N MET A 177 -14.18 5.55 -1.97
CA MET A 177 -12.84 5.14 -1.60
C MET A 177 -11.89 5.17 -2.79
N PRO A 178 -10.63 5.53 -2.57
CA PRO A 178 -9.62 5.48 -3.59
C PRO A 178 -9.20 4.03 -3.89
N TRP A 179 -8.67 3.82 -5.08
CA TRP A 179 -8.01 2.60 -5.50
C TRP A 179 -6.81 2.95 -6.37
N TRP A 180 -5.85 2.07 -6.48
CA TRP A 180 -4.55 2.36 -7.10
C TRP A 180 -4.14 1.27 -8.07
N LEU A 181 -3.46 1.66 -9.14
CA LEU A 181 -2.73 0.78 -10.04
C LEU A 181 -1.23 0.99 -9.81
N LEU A 182 -0.51 -0.07 -9.57
CA LEU A 182 0.93 -0.07 -9.37
C LEU A 182 1.65 -0.75 -10.52
N GLY A 183 2.83 -0.23 -10.87
CA GLY A 183 3.74 -0.85 -11.81
C GLY A 183 4.41 -2.10 -11.25
N ALA A 184 5.06 -2.86 -12.11
CA ALA A 184 5.86 -4.00 -11.72
C ALA A 184 7.07 -3.54 -10.89
N LYS A 185 7.41 -4.32 -9.86
CA LYS A 185 8.52 -4.01 -8.93
C LYS A 185 9.87 -3.82 -9.64
N ASP A 186 10.07 -4.53 -10.75
CA ASP A 186 11.33 -4.47 -11.50
C ASP A 186 11.42 -3.23 -12.41
N ASP A 187 10.29 -2.58 -12.66
CA ASP A 187 10.21 -1.44 -13.59
C ASP A 187 10.21 -0.10 -12.85
N THR A 188 9.86 -0.08 -11.55
CA THR A 188 9.69 1.16 -10.78
C THR A 188 9.82 0.93 -9.28
N ASP A 189 10.46 1.87 -8.59
CA ASP A 189 10.45 2.00 -7.14
C ASP A 189 9.30 2.91 -6.72
N PHE A 190 8.52 2.49 -5.72
CA PHE A 190 7.37 3.27 -5.29
C PHE A 190 7.34 3.51 -3.77
N ILE A 191 6.96 2.50 -2.99
CA ILE A 191 6.97 2.55 -1.54
C ILE A 191 8.01 1.55 -1.05
N GLU A 192 8.95 2.04 -0.27
CA GLU A 192 10.01 1.25 0.34
C GLU A 192 9.82 1.19 1.85
N VAL A 193 10.02 0.04 2.44
CA VAL A 193 9.97 -0.17 3.89
C VAL A 193 11.36 -0.53 4.37
N ASP A 194 11.96 0.39 5.11
CA ASP A 194 13.29 0.20 5.67
C ASP A 194 13.21 -0.28 7.13
N TYR A 195 14.06 -1.23 7.47
CA TYR A 195 14.18 -1.76 8.82
C TYR A 195 15.57 -1.48 9.38
N LEU A 196 15.64 -1.06 10.64
CA LEU A 196 16.92 -0.86 11.32
C LEU A 196 17.69 -2.19 11.38
N ASN A 197 18.89 -2.21 10.80
CA ASN A 197 19.73 -3.41 10.67
C ASN A 197 19.03 -4.62 10.02
N GLY A 198 18.03 -4.39 9.16
CA GLY A 198 17.27 -5.45 8.51
C GLY A 198 16.34 -6.23 9.43
N GLN A 199 16.07 -5.74 10.64
CA GLN A 199 15.25 -6.43 11.62
C GLN A 199 13.75 -6.21 11.34
N GLU A 200 13.13 -7.11 10.60
CA GLU A 200 11.69 -7.07 10.28
C GLU A 200 10.80 -7.54 11.44
N ILE A 201 11.34 -8.43 12.28
CA ILE A 201 10.59 -9.05 13.38
C ILE A 201 10.70 -8.19 14.63
N PRO A 202 9.57 -7.82 15.26
CA PRO A 202 9.61 -7.06 16.50
C PRO A 202 10.30 -7.83 17.61
N THR A 203 11.08 -7.12 18.41
CA THR A 203 11.74 -7.70 19.60
C THR A 203 10.81 -7.62 20.79
N ILE A 204 10.54 -8.75 21.43
CA ILE A 204 9.77 -8.83 22.67
C ILE A 204 10.74 -8.92 23.84
N ARG A 205 10.65 -7.98 24.78
CA ARG A 205 11.47 -7.97 25.99
C ARG A 205 10.57 -8.12 27.21
N ARG A 206 11.01 -8.93 28.14
CA ARG A 206 10.40 -9.05 29.46
C ARG A 206 11.25 -8.29 30.46
N MET A 207 10.62 -7.46 31.26
CA MET A 207 11.25 -6.68 32.31
C MET A 207 10.50 -6.85 33.64
N GLU A 208 11.22 -6.82 34.74
CA GLU A 208 10.67 -6.69 36.08
C GLU A 208 10.84 -5.22 36.50
N THR A 209 9.75 -4.56 36.82
CA THR A 209 9.83 -3.16 37.27
C THR A 209 9.98 -3.13 38.79
N PRO A 210 11.02 -2.50 39.34
CA PRO A 210 11.18 -2.35 40.77
C PRO A 210 9.94 -1.70 41.40
N GLY A 211 9.45 -2.29 42.50
CA GLY A 211 8.28 -1.78 43.22
C GLY A 211 6.93 -2.26 42.71
N THR A 212 6.85 -3.04 41.63
CA THR A 212 5.62 -3.69 41.16
C THR A 212 5.74 -5.20 41.21
N LEU A 213 4.75 -5.86 41.82
CA LEU A 213 4.61 -7.31 41.79
C LEU A 213 4.00 -7.74 40.47
N GLY A 214 4.86 -7.92 39.44
CA GLY A 214 4.40 -8.31 38.10
C GLY A 214 5.48 -8.24 37.05
N PHE A 215 5.12 -8.60 35.84
CA PHE A 215 6.01 -8.57 34.67
C PHE A 215 5.51 -7.54 33.66
N VAL A 216 6.46 -6.84 33.06
CA VAL A 216 6.20 -5.91 31.97
C VAL A 216 6.84 -6.48 30.72
N TRP A 217 6.07 -6.54 29.63
CA TRP A 217 6.59 -6.85 28.31
C TRP A 217 6.52 -5.59 27.44
N ASP A 218 7.58 -5.33 26.72
CA ASP A 218 7.65 -4.35 25.64
C ASP A 218 7.88 -5.04 24.30
N ILE A 219 7.28 -4.49 23.25
CA ILE A 219 7.40 -4.93 21.87
C ILE A 219 7.61 -3.74 20.95
#